data_030ea6c40b906e42132e3fa918710059
#
_entry.id   030ea6c40b906e42132e3fa918710059
#
_cell.length_a   1.000
_cell.length_b   1.000
_cell.length_c   1.000
_cell.angle_alpha   90.00
_cell.angle_beta   90.00
_cell.angle_gamma   90.00
#
_symmetry.space_group_name_H-M   'P 1'
#
loop_
_entity.id
_entity.type
_entity.pdbx_description
1 polymer ?
#
loop_
_entity_poly.entity_id
_entity_poly.type
_entity_poly.pdbx_seq_one_letter_code
_entity_poly.pdbx_strand_id
1 'polypeptide(L)'
;MTERRRAQIALSDSAAKQMENLTDEHQIHALDRALVGISVDPEIGEPIPGDTTHPELRQYADEIERVRVLYFVTALRTVVVVADIEA
;
A
#
# COMPACT_ATOMS: atom_id res chain seq x y z
N MET A 1 12.39 25.60 -5.94
CA MET A 1 12.30 24.17 -6.24
C MET A 1 11.27 23.51 -5.35
N THR A 2 10.32 22.85 -5.95
CA THR A 2 9.23 22.26 -5.19
C THR A 2 9.53 20.79 -4.95
N GLU A 3 9.70 20.40 -3.72
CA GLU A 3 9.83 19.01 -3.38
C GLU A 3 8.46 18.36 -3.31
N ARG A 4 8.32 17.23 -3.98
CA ARG A 4 7.16 16.39 -3.80
C ARG A 4 7.25 15.71 -2.44
N ARG A 5 6.27 15.98 -1.61
CA ARG A 5 6.15 15.25 -0.35
C ARG A 5 5.60 13.88 -0.62
N ARG A 6 6.28 12.88 -0.08
CA ARG A 6 5.77 11.53 -0.08
C ARG A 6 4.66 11.41 0.96
N ALA A 7 3.66 10.61 0.66
CA ALA A 7 2.66 10.27 1.64
C ALA A 7 3.28 9.43 2.75
N GLN A 8 2.80 9.61 3.97
CA GLN A 8 3.19 8.75 5.07
C GLN A 8 2.43 7.43 4.98
N ILE A 9 3.12 6.33 5.23
CA ILE A 9 2.51 5.01 5.24
C ILE A 9 2.22 4.63 6.67
N ALA A 10 0.94 4.42 6.97
CA ALA A 10 0.48 3.88 8.25
C ALA A 10 -0.01 2.45 8.02
N LEU A 11 0.26 1.57 8.96
CA LEU A 11 -0.16 0.17 8.87
C LEU A 11 -1.28 -0.11 9.86
N SER A 12 -2.31 -0.81 9.40
CA SER A 12 -3.30 -1.38 10.32
C SER A 12 -2.63 -2.46 11.17
N ASP A 13 -3.28 -2.85 12.28
CA ASP A 13 -2.76 -3.94 13.11
C ASP A 13 -2.59 -5.23 12.30
N SER A 14 -3.56 -5.54 11.45
CA SER A 14 -3.49 -6.71 10.58
C SER A 14 -2.30 -6.63 9.61
N ALA A 15 -2.13 -5.49 8.95
CA ALA A 15 -1.03 -5.31 8.02
C ALA A 15 0.32 -5.39 8.71
N ALA A 16 0.45 -4.81 9.90
CA ALA A 16 1.68 -4.89 10.68
C ALA A 16 2.04 -6.33 11.03
N LYS A 17 1.06 -7.12 11.46
CA LYS A 17 1.28 -8.54 11.76
C LYS A 17 1.65 -9.33 10.52
N GLN A 18 0.99 -9.07 9.40
CA GLN A 18 1.29 -9.73 8.14
C GLN A 18 2.71 -9.43 7.69
N MET A 19 3.15 -8.19 7.85
CA MET A 19 4.52 -7.80 7.52
C MET A 19 5.53 -8.51 8.41
N GLU A 20 5.26 -8.62 9.70
CA GLU A 20 6.14 -9.32 10.65
C GLU A 20 6.26 -10.81 10.33
N ASN A 21 5.23 -11.40 9.75
CA ASN A 21 5.19 -12.82 9.43
C ASN A 21 5.84 -13.15 8.09
N LEU A 22 6.22 -12.16 7.29
CA LEU A 22 6.92 -12.40 6.03
C LEU A 22 8.34 -12.86 6.31
N THR A 23 8.72 -13.97 5.73
CA THR A 23 10.07 -14.55 5.87
C THR A 23 10.81 -14.67 4.55
N ASP A 24 10.09 -14.62 3.42
CA ASP A 24 10.68 -14.71 2.10
C ASP A 24 11.29 -13.36 1.70
N GLU A 25 12.60 -13.33 1.48
CA GLU A 25 13.31 -12.10 1.14
C GLU A 25 12.79 -11.45 -0.13
N HIS A 26 12.41 -12.24 -1.13
CA HIS A 26 11.88 -11.70 -2.38
C HIS A 26 10.55 -10.99 -2.15
N GLN A 27 9.70 -11.57 -1.31
CA GLN A 27 8.43 -10.95 -0.95
C GLN A 27 8.62 -9.71 -0.10
N ILE A 28 9.57 -9.73 0.82
CA ILE A 28 9.90 -8.56 1.65
C ILE A 28 10.36 -7.40 0.77
N HIS A 29 11.24 -7.67 -0.19
CA HIS A 29 11.72 -6.65 -1.12
C HIS A 29 10.60 -6.14 -2.03
N ALA A 30 9.73 -7.02 -2.51
CA ALA A 30 8.59 -6.64 -3.34
C ALA A 30 7.63 -5.75 -2.55
N LEU A 31 7.37 -6.10 -1.29
CA LEU A 31 6.53 -5.29 -0.41
C LEU A 31 7.15 -3.90 -0.19
N ASP A 32 8.45 -3.85 0.07
CA ASP A 32 9.14 -2.59 0.26
C ASP A 32 9.02 -1.69 -0.97
N ARG A 33 9.24 -2.25 -2.16
CA ARG A 33 9.08 -1.49 -3.40
C ARG A 33 7.65 -1.02 -3.59
N ALA A 34 6.67 -1.85 -3.26
CA ALA A 34 5.27 -1.49 -3.37
C ALA A 34 4.94 -0.30 -2.44
N LEU A 35 5.39 -0.36 -1.19
CA LEU A 35 5.15 0.71 -0.23
C LEU A 35 5.82 2.02 -0.65
N VAL A 36 7.04 1.95 -1.18
CA VAL A 36 7.71 3.13 -1.71
C VAL A 36 6.94 3.72 -2.88
N GLY A 37 6.50 2.87 -3.82
CA GLY A 37 5.70 3.32 -4.97
C GLY A 37 4.41 4.00 -4.54
N ILE A 38 3.71 3.42 -3.57
CA ILE A 38 2.47 3.98 -3.03
C ILE A 38 2.73 5.32 -2.34
N SER A 39 3.84 5.44 -1.60
CA SER A 39 4.17 6.69 -0.91
C SER A 39 4.47 7.83 -1.88
N VAL A 40 5.08 7.50 -3.02
CA VAL A 40 5.39 8.50 -4.06
C VAL A 40 4.13 8.86 -4.84
N ASP A 41 3.32 7.88 -5.18
CA ASP A 41 2.08 8.09 -5.95
C ASP A 41 0.97 7.22 -5.34
N PRO A 42 0.18 7.76 -4.40
CA PRO A 42 -0.89 6.99 -3.78
C PRO A 42 -1.96 6.47 -4.76
N GLU A 43 -2.03 7.02 -5.95
CA GLU A 43 -2.99 6.57 -6.97
C GLU A 43 -2.43 5.49 -7.88
N ILE A 44 -1.21 5.01 -7.62
CA ILE A 44 -0.58 3.97 -8.45
C ILE A 44 -1.37 2.67 -8.46
N GLY A 45 -2.03 2.33 -7.35
CA GLY A 45 -2.88 1.16 -7.27
C GLY A 45 -4.22 1.37 -7.96
N GLU A 46 -4.90 0.27 -8.25
CA GLU A 46 -6.21 0.31 -8.88
C GLU A 46 -7.32 0.40 -7.84
N PRO A 47 -8.37 1.21 -8.09
CA PRO A 47 -9.54 1.19 -7.22
C PRO A 47 -10.19 -0.20 -7.22
N ILE A 48 -10.70 -0.61 -6.06
CA ILE A 48 -11.43 -1.88 -5.96
C ILE A 48 -12.79 -1.69 -6.64
N PRO A 49 -13.13 -2.50 -7.65
CA PRO A 49 -14.42 -2.35 -8.34
C PRO A 49 -15.60 -2.54 -7.38
N GLY A 50 -16.58 -1.66 -7.51
CA GLY A 50 -17.79 -1.72 -6.69
C GLY A 50 -17.67 -1.08 -5.32
N ASP A 51 -16.49 -0.66 -4.92
CA ASP A 51 -16.29 0.04 -3.67
C ASP A 51 -16.62 1.53 -3.85
N THR A 52 -17.62 2.01 -3.11
CA THR A 52 -18.04 3.40 -3.14
C THR A 52 -17.74 4.12 -1.84
N THR A 53 -17.00 3.48 -0.94
CA THR A 53 -16.68 4.06 0.35
C THR A 53 -15.61 5.15 0.23
N HIS A 54 -15.61 6.04 1.20
CA HIS A 54 -14.55 7.03 1.37
C HIS A 54 -13.93 6.87 2.74
N PRO A 55 -12.60 6.84 2.82
CA PRO A 55 -11.62 6.96 1.76
C PRO A 55 -11.63 5.77 0.80
N GLU A 56 -11.21 6.02 -0.42
CA GLU A 56 -11.22 5.02 -1.47
C GLU A 56 -10.21 3.90 -1.19
N LEU A 57 -10.67 2.66 -1.30
CA LEU A 57 -9.82 1.49 -1.16
C LEU A 57 -9.17 1.16 -2.50
N ARG A 58 -7.87 0.98 -2.48
CA ARG A 58 -7.09 0.63 -3.68
C ARG A 58 -6.25 -0.60 -3.41
N GLN A 59 -5.85 -1.25 -4.49
CA GLN A 59 -4.91 -2.37 -4.41
C GLN A 59 -3.73 -2.14 -5.35
N TYR A 60 -2.56 -2.56 -4.90
CA TYR A 60 -1.35 -2.59 -5.68
C TYR A 60 -0.75 -3.99 -5.58
N ALA A 61 -0.51 -4.63 -6.72
CA ALA A 61 -0.02 -6.00 -6.75
C ALA A 61 1.31 -6.10 -7.47
N ASP A 62 2.23 -6.87 -6.90
CA ASP A 62 3.43 -7.34 -7.58
C ASP A 62 3.14 -8.78 -8.00
N GLU A 63 2.93 -8.98 -9.31
CA GLU A 63 2.55 -10.27 -9.83
C GLU A 63 3.70 -11.27 -9.85
N ILE A 64 4.93 -10.79 -9.91
CA ILE A 64 6.11 -11.64 -9.96
C ILE A 64 6.30 -12.34 -8.62
N GLU A 65 6.27 -11.57 -7.53
CA GLU A 65 6.47 -12.09 -6.19
C GLU A 65 5.17 -12.39 -5.46
N ARG A 66 4.03 -12.14 -6.10
CA ARG A 66 2.69 -12.41 -5.57
C ARG A 66 2.40 -11.69 -4.25
N VAL A 67 2.81 -10.44 -4.18
CA VAL A 67 2.53 -9.58 -3.04
C VAL A 67 1.46 -8.57 -3.45
N ARG A 68 0.41 -8.46 -2.66
CA ARG A 68 -0.64 -7.49 -2.89
C ARG A 68 -0.86 -6.66 -1.64
N VAL A 69 -1.02 -5.35 -1.84
CA VAL A 69 -1.25 -4.40 -0.78
C VAL A 69 -2.62 -3.75 -1.01
N LEU A 70 -3.48 -3.83 0.00
CA LEU A 70 -4.75 -3.12 0.01
C LEU A 70 -4.62 -1.92 0.92
N TYR A 71 -4.95 -0.75 0.43
CA TYR A 71 -4.70 0.48 1.17
C TYR A 71 -5.78 1.52 0.91
N PHE A 72 -5.93 2.44 1.86
CA PHE A 72 -6.79 3.61 1.76
C PHE A 72 -5.95 4.86 1.55
N VAL A 73 -6.38 5.71 0.64
CA VAL A 73 -5.78 7.03 0.45
C VAL A 73 -6.66 8.04 1.17
N THR A 74 -6.08 8.77 2.12
CA THR A 74 -6.84 9.80 2.84
C THR A 74 -7.18 10.97 1.93
N ALA A 75 -8.15 11.78 2.33
CA ALA A 75 -8.67 12.88 1.51
C ALA A 75 -7.57 13.87 1.09
N LEU A 76 -6.59 14.10 1.95
CA LEU A 76 -5.49 15.03 1.66
C LEU A 76 -4.29 14.36 1.00
N ARG A 77 -4.36 13.05 0.78
CA ARG A 77 -3.28 12.26 0.19
C ARG A 77 -1.94 12.38 0.94
N THR A 78 -2.00 12.80 2.19
CA THR A 78 -0.82 12.93 3.03
C THR A 78 -0.53 11.68 3.82
N VAL A 79 -1.54 10.84 4.02
CA VAL A 79 -1.41 9.57 4.73
C VAL A 79 -2.10 8.48 3.93
N VAL A 80 -1.41 7.37 3.78
CA VAL A 80 -1.96 6.14 3.19
C VAL A 80 -2.02 5.10 4.31
N VAL A 81 -3.18 4.51 4.50
CA VAL A 81 -3.37 3.46 5.50
C VAL A 81 -3.39 2.10 4.81
N VAL A 82 -2.38 1.29 5.06
CA VAL A 82 -2.33 -0.08 4.54
C VAL A 82 -3.23 -0.94 5.41
N ALA A 83 -4.31 -1.41 4.81
CA ALA A 83 -5.33 -2.19 5.52
C ALA A 83 -5.00 -3.68 5.56
N ASP A 84 -4.41 -4.20 4.49
CA ASP A 84 -4.14 -5.63 4.37
C ASP A 84 -2.97 -5.87 3.42
N ILE A 85 -2.19 -6.90 3.71
CA ILE A 85 -1.07 -7.33 2.88
C ILE A 85 -1.27 -8.82 2.61
N GLU A 86 -1.32 -9.19 1.33
CA GLU A 86 -1.41 -10.58 0.91
C GLU A 86 -0.09 -10.97 0.24
N ALA A 87 0.47 -12.03 0.71
CA ALA A 87 1.74 -12.55 0.18
C ALA A 87 1.69 -14.06 -0.06
#